data_e3a91360a22e703c3fa95545aa5d89a5
#
_entry.id   e3a91360a22e703c3fa95545aa5d89a5
#
_cell.length_a   1.000
_cell.length_b   1.000
_cell.length_c   1.000
_cell.angle_alpha   90.00
_cell.angle_beta   90.00
_cell.angle_gamma   90.00
#
_symmetry.space_group_name_H-M   'P 1'
#
loop_
_entity.id
_entity.type
_entity.pdbx_description
1 polymer ?
#
loop_
_entity_poly.entity_id
_entity_poly.type
_entity_poly.pdbx_seq_one_letter_code
_entity_poly.pdbx_strand_id
1 'polypeptide(L)'
;VGQLKNSLLSMERTVAVNYNLLRLQLGLEAGTPIKLTDALNVFLENDKSARLYVEKFDINNNLSYQLITTQTELNKKMLGLEKWSYAPTISGNYNFNYKILKPALDMSPKHTAGLTMNIPTFSGLQRDSKVKQAKITLEQSYMQKSLLQDQLNVQDEQLKFNLKNAMENYSLQKE
;
A
#
# COMPACT_ATOMS: atom_id res chain seq x y z
N VAL A 1 46.75 -15.67 -8.14
CA VAL A 1 46.50 -15.94 -6.73
C VAL A 1 45.82 -14.74 -6.06
N GLY A 2 46.28 -13.46 -6.29
CA GLY A 2 45.68 -12.28 -5.66
C GLY A 2 44.22 -12.01 -6.07
N GLN A 3 43.86 -12.18 -7.34
CA GLN A 3 42.50 -12.00 -7.84
C GLN A 3 41.51 -13.01 -7.23
N LEU A 4 41.89 -14.28 -7.11
CA LEU A 4 41.07 -15.31 -6.48
C LEU A 4 40.83 -15.02 -4.99
N LYS A 5 41.85 -14.56 -4.27
CA LYS A 5 41.71 -14.15 -2.86
C LYS A 5 40.76 -12.95 -2.71
N ASN A 6 40.87 -11.94 -3.59
CA ASN A 6 39.95 -10.81 -3.58
C ASN A 6 38.53 -11.21 -3.94
N SER A 7 38.34 -12.13 -4.89
CA SER A 7 37.01 -12.68 -5.22
C SER A 7 36.39 -13.42 -4.02
N LEU A 8 37.17 -14.24 -3.34
CA LEU A 8 36.71 -14.96 -2.12
C LEU A 8 36.26 -13.96 -1.05
N LEU A 9 37.10 -12.98 -0.72
CA LEU A 9 36.75 -11.93 0.27
C LEU A 9 35.52 -11.12 -0.13
N SER A 10 35.34 -10.85 -1.41
CA SER A 10 34.14 -10.17 -1.94
C SER A 10 32.88 -11.02 -1.76
N MET A 11 32.97 -12.32 -2.05
CA MET A 11 31.87 -13.26 -1.84
C MET A 11 31.50 -13.40 -0.35
N GLU A 12 32.47 -13.51 0.54
CA GLU A 12 32.24 -13.58 1.98
C GLU A 12 31.52 -12.33 2.49
N ARG A 13 31.94 -11.14 2.04
CA ARG A 13 31.26 -9.89 2.36
C ARG A 13 29.84 -9.83 1.83
N THR A 14 29.63 -10.29 0.60
CA THR A 14 28.29 -10.36 -0.01
C THR A 14 27.37 -11.27 0.78
N VAL A 15 27.86 -12.44 1.22
CA VAL A 15 27.09 -13.34 2.10
C VAL A 15 26.73 -12.67 3.41
N ALA A 16 27.67 -11.97 4.06
CA ALA A 16 27.40 -11.24 5.30
C ALA A 16 26.32 -10.15 5.12
N VAL A 17 26.38 -9.40 4.01
CA VAL A 17 25.36 -8.38 3.67
C VAL A 17 23.99 -9.05 3.48
N ASN A 18 23.92 -10.17 2.75
CA ASN A 18 22.67 -10.89 2.53
C ASN A 18 22.07 -11.42 3.84
N TYR A 19 22.87 -11.91 4.77
CA TYR A 19 22.40 -12.27 6.12
C TYR A 19 21.83 -11.07 6.88
N ASN A 20 22.44 -9.90 6.76
CA ASN A 20 21.91 -8.68 7.38
C ASN A 20 20.59 -8.22 6.74
N LEU A 21 20.47 -8.31 5.42
CA LEU A 21 19.21 -8.05 4.72
C LEU A 21 18.10 -9.02 5.15
N LEU A 22 18.44 -10.29 5.30
CA LEU A 22 17.48 -11.29 5.78
C LEU A 22 17.02 -11.00 7.22
N ARG A 23 17.95 -10.59 8.12
CA ARG A 23 17.58 -10.15 9.48
C ARG A 23 16.61 -8.98 9.44
N LEU A 24 16.90 -7.99 8.61
CA LEU A 24 16.04 -6.81 8.44
C LEU A 24 14.64 -7.21 7.95
N GLN A 25 14.54 -8.09 6.96
CA GLN A 25 13.25 -8.57 6.43
C GLN A 25 12.44 -9.37 7.46
N LEU A 26 13.14 -10.13 8.33
CA LEU A 26 12.51 -10.89 9.41
C LEU A 26 12.23 -10.05 10.67
N GLY A 27 12.62 -8.77 10.68
CA GLY A 27 12.46 -7.89 11.84
C GLY A 27 13.34 -8.29 13.03
N LEU A 28 14.48 -8.97 12.78
CA LEU A 28 15.41 -9.41 13.82
C LEU A 28 16.48 -8.35 14.08
N GLU A 29 16.99 -8.31 15.32
CA GLU A 29 18.10 -7.43 15.67
C GLU A 29 19.41 -7.82 14.92
N ALA A 30 20.24 -6.79 14.68
CA ALA A 30 21.54 -6.98 14.05
C ALA A 30 22.41 -7.93 14.91
N GLY A 31 22.94 -8.98 14.28
CA GLY A 31 23.77 -9.97 14.97
C GLY A 31 23.04 -11.23 15.43
N THR A 32 21.70 -11.30 15.37
CA THR A 32 20.95 -12.53 15.67
C THR A 32 21.43 -13.68 14.79
N PRO A 33 21.81 -14.84 15.36
CA PRO A 33 22.26 -15.98 14.57
C PRO A 33 21.10 -16.56 13.76
N ILE A 34 21.26 -16.61 12.44
CA ILE A 34 20.31 -17.26 11.52
C ILE A 34 20.97 -18.53 10.99
N LYS A 35 20.28 -19.65 11.08
CA LYS A 35 20.71 -20.91 10.47
C LYS A 35 19.77 -21.26 9.33
N LEU A 36 20.31 -21.37 8.13
CA LEU A 36 19.57 -21.88 6.99
C LEU A 36 19.49 -23.40 7.12
N THR A 37 18.28 -23.94 7.16
CA THR A 37 18.02 -25.38 7.39
C THR A 37 17.94 -26.16 6.09
N ASP A 38 17.48 -25.51 5.02
CA ASP A 38 17.25 -26.17 3.74
C ASP A 38 18.47 -26.03 2.84
N ALA A 39 18.94 -27.16 2.32
CA ALA A 39 19.99 -27.18 1.31
C ALA A 39 19.43 -26.79 -0.05
N LEU A 40 20.19 -26.06 -0.85
CA LEU A 40 19.80 -25.59 -2.19
C LEU A 40 19.34 -26.75 -3.09
N ASN A 41 19.95 -27.93 -2.94
CA ASN A 41 19.63 -29.14 -3.72
C ASN A 41 18.16 -29.57 -3.55
N VAL A 42 17.60 -29.40 -2.33
CA VAL A 42 16.20 -29.76 -2.04
C VAL A 42 15.22 -28.88 -2.85
N PHE A 43 15.58 -27.63 -3.07
CA PHE A 43 14.78 -26.72 -3.90
C PHE A 43 14.90 -27.00 -5.39
N LEU A 44 16.06 -27.50 -5.85
CA LEU A 44 16.32 -27.77 -7.27
C LEU A 44 15.80 -29.15 -7.70
N GLU A 45 15.78 -30.12 -6.80
CA GLU A 45 15.26 -31.47 -7.06
C GLU A 45 13.72 -31.55 -6.94
N ASN A 46 13.11 -30.64 -6.19
CA ASN A 46 11.67 -30.53 -6.18
C ASN A 46 11.18 -29.73 -7.38
N ASP A 47 10.24 -30.28 -8.14
CA ASP A 47 9.46 -29.69 -9.25
C ASP A 47 8.89 -28.29 -8.98
N LYS A 48 9.08 -27.76 -7.76
CA LYS A 48 8.62 -26.44 -7.34
C LYS A 48 9.27 -25.28 -8.09
N SER A 49 10.56 -25.42 -8.43
CA SER A 49 11.27 -24.38 -9.21
C SER A 49 10.74 -24.27 -10.63
N ALA A 50 10.41 -25.41 -11.25
CA ALA A 50 9.76 -25.44 -12.56
C ALA A 50 8.33 -24.86 -12.51
N ARG A 51 7.59 -25.09 -11.40
CA ARG A 51 6.26 -24.50 -11.19
C ARG A 51 6.30 -23.00 -11.04
N LEU A 52 7.25 -22.43 -10.29
CA LEU A 52 7.42 -20.99 -10.14
C LEU A 52 7.69 -20.27 -11.45
N TYR A 53 8.34 -20.94 -12.40
CA TYR A 53 8.57 -20.40 -13.74
C TYR A 53 7.30 -20.40 -14.61
N VAL A 54 6.43 -21.39 -14.43
CA VAL A 54 5.21 -21.58 -15.24
C VAL A 54 4.00 -20.86 -14.60
N GLU A 55 4.05 -20.60 -13.28
CA GLU A 55 2.95 -19.97 -12.57
C GLU A 55 2.74 -18.54 -13.06
N LYS A 56 1.50 -18.24 -13.45
CA LYS A 56 1.13 -16.92 -13.91
C LYS A 56 1.10 -15.96 -12.73
N PHE A 57 1.81 -14.85 -12.84
CA PHE A 57 1.75 -13.78 -11.85
C PHE A 57 0.31 -13.22 -11.74
N ASP A 58 -0.26 -13.30 -10.54
CA ASP A 58 -1.54 -12.64 -10.25
C ASP A 58 -1.27 -11.32 -9.52
N ILE A 59 -1.42 -10.24 -10.26
CA ILE A 59 -1.20 -8.89 -9.76
C ILE A 59 -2.13 -8.53 -8.59
N ASN A 60 -3.32 -9.15 -8.51
CA ASN A 60 -4.30 -8.86 -7.46
C ASN A 60 -3.81 -9.31 -6.08
N ASN A 61 -2.89 -10.28 -6.03
CA ASN A 61 -2.26 -10.75 -4.79
C ASN A 61 -1.09 -9.85 -4.33
N ASN A 62 -0.69 -8.86 -5.15
CA ASN A 62 0.37 -7.93 -4.79
C ASN A 62 -0.17 -6.83 -3.86
N LEU A 63 0.44 -6.68 -2.68
CA LEU A 63 0.01 -5.72 -1.65
C LEU A 63 0.07 -4.26 -2.14
N SER A 64 1.08 -3.89 -2.93
CA SER A 64 1.21 -2.54 -3.49
C SER A 64 0.09 -2.24 -4.47
N TYR A 65 -0.31 -3.24 -5.28
CA TYR A 65 -1.43 -3.09 -6.20
C TYR A 65 -2.78 -3.01 -5.47
N GLN A 66 -2.96 -3.75 -4.39
CA GLN A 66 -4.15 -3.64 -3.52
C GLN A 66 -4.22 -2.26 -2.87
N LEU A 67 -3.09 -1.74 -2.40
CA LEU A 67 -2.99 -0.41 -1.79
C LEU A 67 -3.40 0.69 -2.77
N ILE A 68 -2.82 0.72 -3.98
CA ILE A 68 -3.16 1.75 -4.98
C ILE A 68 -4.61 1.60 -5.48
N THR A 69 -5.14 0.39 -5.51
CA THR A 69 -6.55 0.13 -5.83
C THR A 69 -7.46 0.74 -4.78
N THR A 70 -7.18 0.49 -3.50
CA THR A 70 -7.94 1.07 -2.38
C THR A 70 -7.84 2.60 -2.37
N GLN A 71 -6.64 3.16 -2.64
CA GLN A 71 -6.46 4.61 -2.75
C GLN A 71 -7.29 5.21 -3.90
N THR A 72 -7.35 4.52 -5.03
CA THR A 72 -8.16 4.95 -6.19
C THR A 72 -9.66 4.94 -5.86
N GLU A 73 -10.13 3.92 -5.14
CA GLU A 73 -11.51 3.87 -4.65
C GLU A 73 -11.82 4.98 -3.66
N LEU A 74 -10.89 5.27 -2.75
CA LEU A 74 -11.01 6.39 -1.83
C LEU A 74 -11.16 7.72 -2.60
N ASN A 75 -10.31 8.00 -3.58
CA ASN A 75 -10.39 9.20 -4.40
C ASN A 75 -11.71 9.28 -5.18
N LYS A 76 -12.23 8.14 -5.65
CA LYS A 76 -13.57 8.05 -6.26
C LYS A 76 -14.69 8.44 -5.29
N LYS A 77 -14.61 7.99 -4.04
CA LYS A 77 -15.55 8.36 -2.98
C LYS A 77 -15.44 9.84 -2.62
N MET A 78 -14.21 10.38 -2.56
CA MET A 78 -13.96 11.81 -2.32
C MET A 78 -14.56 12.69 -3.42
N LEU A 79 -14.43 12.29 -4.70
CA LEU A 79 -15.12 12.98 -5.80
C LEU A 79 -16.65 12.95 -5.63
N GLY A 80 -17.19 11.79 -5.18
CA GLY A 80 -18.60 11.68 -4.83
C GLY A 80 -18.99 12.67 -3.73
N LEU A 81 -18.20 12.75 -2.67
CA LEU A 81 -18.42 13.67 -1.54
C LEU A 81 -18.43 15.14 -2.00
N GLU A 82 -17.47 15.54 -2.84
CA GLU A 82 -17.44 16.90 -3.39
C GLU A 82 -18.67 17.21 -4.27
N LYS A 83 -19.16 16.25 -5.03
CA LYS A 83 -20.43 16.39 -5.78
C LYS A 83 -21.64 16.54 -4.83
N TRP A 84 -21.66 15.82 -3.71
CA TRP A 84 -22.70 15.93 -2.69
C TRP A 84 -22.67 17.28 -1.95
N SER A 85 -21.58 18.05 -2.02
CA SER A 85 -21.49 19.39 -1.43
C SER A 85 -22.50 20.40 -1.99
N TYR A 86 -23.15 20.09 -3.11
CA TYR A 86 -24.26 20.87 -3.66
C TYR A 86 -25.61 20.56 -3.02
N ALA A 87 -25.72 19.42 -2.33
CA ALA A 87 -26.96 19.02 -1.66
C ALA A 87 -27.16 19.80 -0.36
N PRO A 88 -28.42 20.05 0.06
CA PRO A 88 -28.71 20.60 1.37
C PRO A 88 -28.18 19.69 2.48
N THR A 89 -27.57 20.30 3.51
CA THR A 89 -27.18 19.59 4.72
C THR A 89 -28.20 19.83 5.84
N ILE A 90 -28.60 18.74 6.49
CA ILE A 90 -29.50 18.79 7.63
C ILE A 90 -28.73 18.32 8.87
N SER A 91 -28.72 19.13 9.91
CA SER A 91 -28.15 18.81 11.19
C SER A 91 -29.18 18.91 12.30
N GLY A 92 -29.19 17.93 13.19
CA GLY A 92 -30.02 17.93 14.41
C GLY A 92 -29.12 18.08 15.62
N ASN A 93 -29.55 18.91 16.55
CA ASN A 93 -28.89 19.04 17.85
C ASN A 93 -29.90 18.84 18.99
N TYR A 94 -29.45 18.17 20.04
CA TYR A 94 -30.19 18.05 21.29
C TYR A 94 -29.22 18.35 22.41
N ASN A 95 -29.62 19.31 23.27
CA ASN A 95 -28.86 19.71 24.46
C ASN A 95 -29.69 19.49 25.71
N PHE A 96 -29.08 18.89 26.73
CA PHE A 96 -29.63 18.76 28.06
C PHE A 96 -28.75 19.56 29.01
N ASN A 97 -29.38 20.57 29.67
CA ASN A 97 -28.73 21.46 30.64
C ASN A 97 -29.22 21.13 32.04
N TYR A 98 -28.33 20.60 32.88
CA TYR A 98 -28.59 20.45 34.29
C TYR A 98 -27.85 21.56 35.07
N LYS A 99 -28.61 22.38 35.80
CA LYS A 99 -28.05 23.46 36.60
C LYS A 99 -27.97 23.02 38.06
N ILE A 100 -26.77 23.06 38.61
CA ILE A 100 -26.51 22.74 40.03
C ILE A 100 -27.00 23.89 40.91
N LEU A 101 -26.79 25.14 40.50
CA LEU A 101 -27.30 26.36 41.14
C LEU A 101 -28.46 26.91 40.32
N LYS A 102 -29.64 26.96 40.91
CA LYS A 102 -30.84 27.52 40.28
C LYS A 102 -30.97 29.00 40.66
N PRO A 103 -30.97 29.94 39.72
CA PRO A 103 -31.32 31.32 39.98
C PRO A 103 -32.80 31.42 40.36
N ALA A 104 -33.17 32.50 41.09
CA ALA A 104 -34.54 32.72 41.56
C ALA A 104 -35.58 32.80 40.42
N LEU A 105 -35.14 33.21 39.22
CA LEU A 105 -35.92 33.19 37.99
C LEU A 105 -35.12 32.45 36.91
N ASP A 106 -35.51 31.22 36.58
CA ASP A 106 -34.87 30.41 35.55
C ASP A 106 -35.81 30.19 34.38
N MET A 107 -35.60 30.95 33.33
CA MET A 107 -36.33 30.84 32.06
C MET A 107 -35.63 29.92 31.02
N SER A 108 -34.50 29.30 31.39
CA SER A 108 -33.77 28.43 30.44
C SER A 108 -34.38 27.03 30.42
N PRO A 109 -34.77 26.52 29.25
CA PRO A 109 -35.31 25.17 29.14
C PRO A 109 -34.21 24.13 29.45
N LYS A 110 -34.59 23.09 30.19
CA LYS A 110 -33.68 21.96 30.50
C LYS A 110 -33.31 21.15 29.24
N HIS A 111 -34.24 21.08 28.30
CA HIS A 111 -34.11 20.33 27.07
C HIS A 111 -34.31 21.30 25.92
N THR A 112 -33.35 21.33 25.00
CA THR A 112 -33.46 22.04 23.73
C THR A 112 -33.15 21.10 22.57
N ALA A 113 -34.05 21.03 21.63
CA ALA A 113 -33.84 20.32 20.37
C ALA A 113 -33.96 21.31 19.21
N GLY A 114 -33.08 21.19 18.26
CA GLY A 114 -33.06 22.04 17.07
C GLY A 114 -32.76 21.23 15.81
N LEU A 115 -33.37 21.64 14.68
CA LEU A 115 -33.05 21.16 13.36
C LEU A 115 -32.60 22.35 12.53
N THR A 116 -31.42 22.24 11.93
CA THR A 116 -30.88 23.27 11.03
C THR A 116 -30.71 22.67 9.63
N MET A 117 -31.26 23.36 8.64
CA MET A 117 -31.06 23.01 7.22
C MET A 117 -30.23 24.10 6.57
N ASN A 118 -29.09 23.73 6.01
CA ASN A 118 -28.23 24.64 5.27
C ASN A 118 -28.31 24.32 3.76
N ILE A 119 -28.83 25.25 2.98
CA ILE A 119 -28.97 25.11 1.53
C ILE A 119 -27.92 25.99 0.89
N PRO A 120 -26.89 25.40 0.25
CA PRO A 120 -25.86 26.17 -0.43
C PRO A 120 -26.40 26.72 -1.75
N THR A 121 -26.57 28.04 -1.86
CA THR A 121 -27.10 28.69 -3.07
C THR A 121 -26.01 29.12 -4.05
N PHE A 122 -25.00 29.84 -3.58
CA PHE A 122 -23.91 30.34 -4.43
C PHE A 122 -22.59 30.35 -3.64
N SER A 123 -21.51 29.84 -4.27
CA SER A 123 -20.19 29.74 -3.64
C SER A 123 -19.05 30.31 -4.49
N GLY A 124 -19.37 31.22 -5.43
CA GLY A 124 -18.34 31.86 -6.26
C GLY A 124 -17.49 30.86 -7.08
N LEU A 125 -18.08 29.78 -7.60
CA LEU A 125 -17.39 28.68 -8.33
C LEU A 125 -16.42 27.86 -7.48
N GLN A 126 -16.30 28.11 -6.17
CA GLN A 126 -15.39 27.36 -5.31
C GLN A 126 -15.70 25.85 -5.29
N ARG A 127 -16.98 25.47 -5.27
CA ARG A 127 -17.40 24.06 -5.31
C ARG A 127 -17.08 23.40 -6.65
N ASP A 128 -17.32 24.12 -7.77
CA ASP A 128 -16.96 23.61 -9.09
C ASP A 128 -15.45 23.34 -9.18
N SER A 129 -14.63 24.27 -8.68
CA SER A 129 -13.18 24.09 -8.63
C SER A 129 -12.77 22.88 -7.77
N LYS A 130 -13.41 22.64 -6.62
CA LYS A 130 -13.15 21.46 -5.77
C LYS A 130 -13.53 20.15 -6.47
N VAL A 131 -14.68 20.12 -7.16
CA VAL A 131 -15.09 18.94 -7.93
C VAL A 131 -14.11 18.67 -9.07
N LYS A 132 -13.66 19.71 -9.78
CA LYS A 132 -12.64 19.57 -10.84
C LYS A 132 -11.32 19.07 -10.26
N GLN A 133 -10.87 19.61 -9.13
CA GLN A 133 -9.66 19.17 -8.44
C GLN A 133 -9.76 17.69 -8.02
N ALA A 134 -10.87 17.29 -7.40
CA ALA A 134 -11.10 15.90 -7.00
C ALA A 134 -11.15 14.95 -8.22
N LYS A 135 -11.70 15.42 -9.35
CA LYS A 135 -11.69 14.67 -10.62
C LYS A 135 -10.27 14.46 -11.15
N ILE A 136 -9.44 15.52 -11.17
CA ILE A 136 -8.03 15.43 -11.58
C ILE A 136 -7.26 14.47 -10.67
N THR A 137 -7.46 14.58 -9.35
CA THR A 137 -6.83 13.66 -8.38
C THR A 137 -7.21 12.20 -8.63
N LEU A 138 -8.47 11.93 -8.97
CA LEU A 138 -8.91 10.58 -9.34
C LEU A 138 -8.25 10.12 -10.64
N GLU A 139 -8.18 10.96 -11.66
CA GLU A 139 -7.50 10.62 -12.93
C GLU A 139 -6.01 10.32 -12.70
N GLN A 140 -5.33 11.11 -11.88
CA GLN A 140 -3.95 10.84 -11.49
C GLN A 140 -3.80 9.50 -10.78
N SER A 141 -4.73 9.13 -9.90
CA SER A 141 -4.67 7.84 -9.21
C SER A 141 -4.90 6.65 -10.17
N TYR A 142 -5.72 6.80 -11.20
CA TYR A 142 -5.84 5.79 -12.26
C TYR A 142 -4.55 5.63 -13.07
N MET A 143 -3.90 6.75 -13.42
CA MET A 143 -2.61 6.70 -14.13
C MET A 143 -1.52 6.03 -13.28
N GLN A 144 -1.44 6.36 -11.98
CA GLN A 144 -0.50 5.73 -11.06
C GLN A 144 -0.75 4.23 -10.91
N LYS A 145 -2.03 3.81 -10.85
CA LYS A 145 -2.40 2.41 -10.80
C LYS A 145 -1.97 1.68 -12.07
N SER A 146 -2.21 2.26 -13.25
CA SER A 146 -1.76 1.68 -14.52
C SER A 146 -0.24 1.57 -14.60
N LEU A 147 0.48 2.62 -14.20
CA LEU A 147 1.95 2.61 -14.18
C LEU A 147 2.49 1.52 -13.26
N LEU A 148 1.92 1.38 -12.05
CA LEU A 148 2.33 0.32 -11.12
C LEU A 148 2.05 -1.06 -11.70
N GLN A 149 0.92 -1.24 -12.39
CA GLN A 149 0.60 -2.50 -13.07
C GLN A 149 1.67 -2.87 -14.10
N ASP A 150 2.07 -1.92 -14.94
CA ASP A 150 3.09 -2.13 -15.96
C ASP A 150 4.46 -2.43 -15.32
N GLN A 151 4.82 -1.69 -14.26
CA GLN A 151 6.05 -1.93 -13.49
C GLN A 151 6.09 -3.33 -12.88
N LEU A 152 4.98 -3.80 -12.30
CA LEU A 152 4.91 -5.13 -11.70
C LEU A 152 5.00 -6.23 -12.74
N ASN A 153 4.40 -6.04 -13.92
CA ASN A 153 4.51 -6.99 -15.02
C ASN A 153 5.96 -7.09 -15.54
N VAL A 154 6.62 -5.95 -15.75
CA VAL A 154 8.04 -5.92 -16.14
C VAL A 154 8.93 -6.56 -15.08
N GLN A 155 8.65 -6.30 -13.81
CA GLN A 155 9.38 -6.91 -12.69
C GLN A 155 9.21 -8.43 -12.64
N ASP A 156 8.00 -8.95 -12.88
CA ASP A 156 7.75 -10.39 -12.98
C ASP A 156 8.56 -11.03 -14.11
N GLU A 157 8.54 -10.43 -15.31
CA GLU A 157 9.33 -10.89 -16.45
C GLU A 157 10.84 -10.88 -16.14
N GLN A 158 11.33 -9.82 -15.51
CA GLN A 158 12.74 -9.71 -15.10
C GLN A 158 13.12 -10.80 -14.08
N LEU A 159 12.26 -11.07 -13.10
CA LEU A 159 12.50 -12.12 -12.10
C LEU A 159 12.51 -13.51 -12.75
N LYS A 160 11.58 -13.79 -13.66
CA LYS A 160 11.55 -15.04 -14.43
C LYS A 160 12.80 -15.23 -15.29
N PHE A 161 13.24 -14.16 -15.96
CA PHE A 161 14.48 -14.16 -16.73
C PHE A 161 15.70 -14.44 -15.85
N ASN A 162 15.81 -13.76 -14.72
CA ASN A 162 16.91 -13.96 -13.78
C ASN A 162 16.91 -15.38 -13.18
N LEU A 163 15.73 -15.92 -12.86
CA LEU A 163 15.60 -17.31 -12.39
C LEU A 163 16.08 -18.29 -13.47
N LYS A 164 15.64 -18.12 -14.71
CA LYS A 164 16.05 -18.95 -15.83
C LYS A 164 17.58 -18.95 -16.02
N ASN A 165 18.18 -17.76 -16.06
CA ASN A 165 19.64 -17.63 -16.19
C ASN A 165 20.38 -18.29 -15.02
N ALA A 166 19.88 -18.14 -13.80
CA ALA A 166 20.47 -18.76 -12.62
C ALA A 166 20.41 -20.30 -12.70
N MET A 167 19.29 -20.85 -13.16
CA MET A 167 19.12 -22.29 -13.38
C MET A 167 20.05 -22.83 -14.48
N GLU A 168 20.16 -22.12 -15.61
CA GLU A 168 21.07 -22.47 -16.70
C GLU A 168 22.54 -22.45 -16.25
N ASN A 169 22.96 -21.39 -15.55
CA ASN A 169 24.30 -21.29 -14.99
C ASN A 169 24.62 -22.43 -13.99
N TYR A 170 23.64 -22.78 -13.15
CA TYR A 170 23.80 -23.90 -12.22
C TYR A 170 23.99 -25.24 -12.96
N SER A 171 23.18 -25.49 -14.00
CA SER A 171 23.29 -26.73 -14.78
C SER A 171 24.66 -26.86 -15.47
N LEU A 172 25.17 -25.77 -16.02
CA LEU A 172 26.50 -25.71 -16.68
C LEU A 172 27.65 -25.89 -15.68
N GLN A 173 27.50 -25.48 -14.42
CA GLN A 173 28.53 -25.67 -13.38
C GLN A 173 28.55 -27.09 -12.80
N LYS A 174 27.47 -27.84 -13.01
CA LYS A 174 27.33 -29.21 -12.49
C LYS A 174 27.90 -30.24 -13.46
N GLU A 175 28.03 -29.92 -14.78
CA GLU A 175 28.72 -30.71 -15.78
C GLU A 175 30.25 -30.59 -15.64
#